data_ce0644edd1f7f9671642a4b2e8c1582f
#
_entry.id   ce0644edd1f7f9671642a4b2e8c1582f
#
_cell.length_a   1.000
_cell.length_b   1.000
_cell.length_c   1.000
_cell.angle_alpha   90.00
_cell.angle_beta   90.00
_cell.angle_gamma   90.00
#
_symmetry.space_group_name_H-M   'P 1'
#
loop_
_entity.id
_entity.type
_entity.pdbx_description
1 polymer ?
#
loop_
_entity_poly.entity_id
_entity_poly.type
_entity_poly.pdbx_seq_one_letter_code
_entity_poly.pdbx_strand_id
1 'polypeptide(L)'
;MIELTGYIDVPEGRREAIAAALPLHIELTRAETGCVRFDVTPDPKVAGRYMVSELFTDGESFDAHQARVKASAWGEISVGIPREYAIRERPDLEK
;
A
#
# COMPACT_ATOMS: atom_id res chain seq x y z
N MET A 1 6.00 -12.05 -10.49
CA MET A 1 5.32 -10.88 -9.89
C MET A 1 5.86 -10.58 -8.51
N ILE A 2 5.74 -9.36 -8.06
CA ILE A 2 6.15 -8.94 -6.71
C ILE A 2 4.91 -8.73 -5.87
N GLU A 3 4.86 -9.39 -4.73
CA GLU A 3 3.74 -9.30 -3.79
C GLU A 3 4.19 -8.65 -2.49
N LEU A 4 3.39 -7.70 -2.00
CA LEU A 4 3.57 -7.12 -0.67
C LEU A 4 2.31 -7.38 0.12
N THR A 5 2.46 -7.96 1.31
CA THR A 5 1.35 -8.15 2.25
C THR A 5 1.75 -7.67 3.63
N GLY A 6 0.77 -7.26 4.40
CA GLY A 6 1.01 -6.80 5.77
C GLY A 6 -0.04 -5.84 6.25
N TYR A 7 0.37 -4.91 7.08
CA TYR A 7 -0.56 -3.93 7.65
C TYR A 7 0.15 -2.65 8.06
N ILE A 8 -0.65 -1.60 8.22
CA ILE A 8 -0.22 -0.34 8.85
C ILE A 8 -1.10 -0.08 10.07
N ASP A 9 -0.51 0.47 11.11
CA ASP A 9 -1.22 0.83 12.35
C ASP A 9 -1.22 2.35 12.49
N VAL A 10 -2.38 2.95 12.22
CA VAL A 10 -2.52 4.41 12.22
C VAL A 10 -2.80 4.91 13.63
N PRO A 11 -1.93 5.76 14.19
CA PRO A 11 -2.17 6.36 15.50
C PRO A 11 -3.49 7.14 15.54
N GLU A 12 -4.15 7.13 16.68
CA GLU A 12 -5.48 7.74 16.84
C GLU A 12 -5.57 9.17 16.29
N GLY A 13 -4.59 10.00 16.58
CA GLY A 13 -4.58 11.39 16.12
C GLY A 13 -4.42 11.59 14.63
N ARG A 14 -4.12 10.53 13.87
CA ARG A 14 -3.89 10.60 12.42
C ARG A 14 -4.94 9.84 11.60
N ARG A 15 -5.88 9.16 12.27
CA ARG A 15 -6.85 8.28 11.59
C ARG A 15 -7.76 9.01 10.64
N GLU A 16 -8.24 10.18 11.02
CA GLU A 16 -9.15 10.97 10.18
C GLU A 16 -8.44 11.43 8.91
N ALA A 17 -7.23 11.97 9.03
CA ALA A 17 -6.46 12.44 7.88
C ALA A 17 -6.09 11.30 6.93
N ILE A 18 -5.69 10.16 7.49
CA ILE A 18 -5.35 8.97 6.69
C ILE A 18 -6.59 8.44 5.96
N ALA A 19 -7.72 8.31 6.65
CA ALA A 19 -8.96 7.86 6.03
C ALA A 19 -9.39 8.77 4.88
N ALA A 20 -9.21 10.08 5.04
CA ALA A 20 -9.55 11.05 3.99
C ALA A 20 -8.62 10.96 2.77
N ALA A 21 -7.33 10.66 2.98
CA ALA A 21 -6.33 10.60 1.91
C ALA A 21 -6.31 9.25 1.18
N LEU A 22 -6.79 8.18 1.81
CA LEU A 22 -6.66 6.82 1.30
C LEU A 22 -7.34 6.58 -0.05
N PRO A 23 -8.57 7.06 -0.30
CA PRO A 23 -9.24 6.79 -1.59
C PRO A 23 -8.43 7.25 -2.80
N LEU A 24 -7.85 8.44 -2.77
CA LEU A 24 -7.03 8.94 -3.87
C LEU A 24 -5.74 8.12 -4.01
N HIS A 25 -5.12 7.74 -2.90
CA HIS A 25 -3.92 6.91 -2.93
C HIS A 25 -4.20 5.57 -3.62
N ILE A 26 -5.32 4.93 -3.30
CA ILE A 26 -5.73 3.68 -3.92
C ILE A 26 -5.98 3.88 -5.42
N GLU A 27 -6.71 4.92 -5.78
CA GLU A 27 -7.02 5.23 -7.18
C GLU A 27 -5.76 5.43 -8.02
N LEU A 28 -4.84 6.27 -7.53
CA LEU A 28 -3.59 6.54 -8.24
C LEU A 28 -2.71 5.30 -8.37
N THR A 29 -2.67 4.47 -7.35
CA THR A 29 -1.89 3.24 -7.39
C THR A 29 -2.47 2.24 -8.40
N ARG A 30 -3.79 2.06 -8.38
CA ARG A 30 -4.45 1.15 -9.33
C ARG A 30 -4.32 1.60 -10.79
N ALA A 31 -4.07 2.87 -11.02
CA ALA A 31 -3.83 3.42 -12.36
C ALA A 31 -2.40 3.17 -12.86
N GLU A 32 -1.48 2.75 -12.00
CA GLU A 32 -0.11 2.44 -12.40
C GLU A 32 -0.07 1.23 -13.32
N THR A 33 0.72 1.30 -14.39
CA THR A 33 0.75 0.29 -15.44
C THR A 33 1.04 -1.13 -14.91
N GLY A 34 1.93 -1.28 -13.97
CA GLY A 34 2.32 -2.58 -13.45
C GLY A 34 1.51 -3.06 -12.24
N CYS A 35 0.51 -2.29 -11.81
CA CYS A 35 -0.30 -2.67 -10.64
C CYS A 35 -1.35 -3.70 -11.02
N VAL A 36 -1.25 -4.91 -10.46
CA VAL A 36 -2.20 -5.99 -10.66
C VAL A 36 -3.26 -5.98 -9.57
N ARG A 37 -2.85 -5.73 -8.33
CA ARG A 37 -3.76 -5.68 -7.18
C ARG A 37 -3.24 -4.66 -6.18
N PHE A 38 -4.15 -3.89 -5.63
CA PHE A 38 -3.82 -2.97 -4.55
C PHE A 38 -5.03 -2.82 -3.65
N ASP A 39 -5.02 -3.51 -2.52
CA ASP A 39 -6.11 -3.52 -1.55
C ASP A 39 -5.61 -3.03 -0.19
N VAL A 40 -6.27 -2.02 0.33
CA VAL A 40 -6.00 -1.47 1.66
C VAL A 40 -7.35 -1.39 2.37
N THR A 41 -7.57 -2.26 3.35
CA THR A 41 -8.87 -2.42 3.99
C THR A 41 -8.76 -2.37 5.51
N PRO A 42 -9.74 -1.77 6.20
CA PRO A 42 -9.71 -1.74 7.66
C PRO A 42 -9.76 -3.16 8.24
N ASP A 43 -8.95 -3.38 9.29
CA ASP A 43 -9.03 -4.62 10.06
C ASP A 43 -10.21 -4.47 11.04
N PRO A 44 -11.23 -5.35 10.97
CA PRO A 44 -12.39 -5.23 11.84
C PRO A 44 -12.10 -5.49 13.31
N LYS A 45 -10.94 -6.06 13.62
CA LYS A 45 -10.57 -6.44 14.99
C LYS A 45 -9.60 -5.49 15.67
N VAL A 46 -8.88 -4.68 14.90
CA VAL A 46 -7.85 -3.78 15.44
C VAL A 46 -8.11 -2.35 14.95
N ALA A 47 -8.53 -1.48 15.86
CA ALA A 47 -8.80 -0.09 15.50
C ALA A 47 -7.55 0.60 14.95
N GLY A 48 -7.69 1.31 13.84
CA GLY A 48 -6.60 2.02 13.19
C GLY A 48 -5.71 1.17 12.31
N ARG A 49 -5.92 -0.13 12.27
CA ARG A 49 -5.15 -1.03 11.40
C ARG A 49 -5.81 -1.17 10.04
N TYR A 50 -4.99 -1.03 9.00
CA TYR A 50 -5.38 -1.34 7.63
C TYR A 50 -4.55 -2.52 7.14
N MET A 51 -5.21 -3.53 6.60
CA MET A 51 -4.57 -4.66 5.96
C MET A 51 -4.20 -4.26 4.54
N VAL A 52 -2.99 -4.62 4.11
CA VAL A 52 -2.44 -4.23 2.81
C VAL A 52 -2.11 -5.47 2.01
N SER A 53 -2.54 -5.49 0.75
CA SER A 53 -2.24 -6.56 -0.20
C SER A 53 -1.98 -5.95 -1.57
N GLU A 54 -0.74 -6.08 -2.04
CA GLU A 54 -0.30 -5.47 -3.30
C GLU A 54 0.33 -6.53 -4.18
N LEU A 55 0.11 -6.42 -5.50
CA LEU A 55 0.73 -7.28 -6.47
C LEU A 55 1.10 -6.46 -7.71
N PHE A 56 2.37 -6.54 -8.09
CA PHE A 56 2.93 -5.83 -9.26
C PHE A 56 3.52 -6.83 -10.24
N THR A 57 3.49 -6.50 -11.53
CA THR A 57 3.94 -7.41 -12.59
C THR A 57 5.41 -7.81 -12.48
N ASP A 58 6.26 -6.88 -12.01
CA ASP A 58 7.71 -7.11 -11.89
C ASP A 58 8.33 -6.16 -10.87
N GLY A 59 9.62 -6.35 -10.61
CA GLY A 59 10.37 -5.53 -9.66
C GLY A 59 10.49 -4.08 -10.10
N GLU A 60 10.59 -3.83 -11.39
CA GLU A 60 10.68 -2.47 -11.93
C GLU A 60 9.40 -1.68 -11.65
N SER A 61 8.24 -2.30 -11.87
CA SER A 61 6.93 -1.68 -11.58
C SER A 61 6.77 -1.43 -10.08
N PHE A 62 7.19 -2.38 -9.26
CA PHE A 62 7.14 -2.23 -7.80
C PHE A 62 8.03 -1.08 -7.33
N ASP A 63 9.26 -0.99 -7.84
CA ASP A 63 10.19 0.08 -7.48
C ASP A 63 9.67 1.45 -7.92
N ALA A 64 9.08 1.52 -9.12
CA ALA A 64 8.45 2.76 -9.61
C ALA A 64 7.29 3.19 -8.70
N HIS A 65 6.48 2.24 -8.23
CA HIS A 65 5.41 2.49 -7.26
C HIS A 65 5.98 3.09 -5.97
N GLN A 66 7.02 2.48 -5.41
CA GLN A 66 7.63 2.95 -4.16
C GLN A 66 8.16 4.38 -4.31
N ALA A 67 8.80 4.69 -5.44
CA ALA A 67 9.33 6.03 -5.71
C ALA A 67 8.21 7.06 -5.83
N ARG A 68 7.12 6.72 -6.54
CA ARG A 68 5.97 7.62 -6.68
C ARG A 68 5.31 7.90 -5.32
N VAL A 69 5.11 6.85 -4.54
CA VAL A 69 4.47 6.97 -3.22
C VAL A 69 5.29 7.88 -2.30
N LYS A 70 6.61 7.70 -2.30
CA LYS A 70 7.50 8.51 -1.47
C LYS A 70 7.39 10.00 -1.80
N ALA A 71 7.17 10.33 -3.06
CA ALA A 71 7.04 11.72 -3.53
C ALA A 71 5.60 12.24 -3.49
N SER A 72 4.63 11.42 -3.10
CA SER A 72 3.21 11.76 -3.13
C SER A 72 2.71 12.38 -1.83
N ALA A 73 1.50 12.93 -1.88
CA ALA A 73 0.83 13.42 -0.68
C ALA A 73 0.63 12.30 0.35
N TRP A 74 0.32 11.07 -0.12
CA TRP A 74 0.20 9.92 0.77
C TRP A 74 1.52 9.63 1.50
N GLY A 75 2.65 9.66 0.77
CA GLY A 75 3.96 9.46 1.37
C GLY A 75 4.27 10.46 2.47
N GLU A 76 3.86 11.71 2.26
CA GLU A 76 4.05 12.78 3.23
C GLU A 76 3.15 12.59 4.47
N ILE A 77 1.85 12.32 4.26
CA ILE A 77 0.89 12.20 5.36
C ILE A 77 1.06 10.89 6.15
N SER A 78 1.65 9.87 5.55
CA SER A 78 1.85 8.56 6.18
C SER A 78 3.23 8.35 6.77
N VAL A 79 4.09 9.36 6.74
CA VAL A 79 5.45 9.24 7.27
C VAL A 79 5.43 8.87 8.75
N GLY A 80 6.28 7.90 9.13
CA GLY A 80 6.41 7.47 10.53
C GLY A 80 5.28 6.54 11.04
N ILE A 81 4.28 6.24 10.23
CA ILE A 81 3.23 5.31 10.66
C ILE A 81 3.83 3.89 10.73
N PRO A 82 3.68 3.19 11.87
CA PRO A 82 4.17 1.82 12.01
C PRO A 82 3.57 0.88 10.97
N ARG A 83 4.41 0.03 10.41
CA ARG A 83 3.99 -0.94 9.39
C ARG A 83 4.77 -2.23 9.50
N GLU A 84 4.10 -3.33 9.15
CA GLU A 84 4.70 -4.65 9.04
C GLU A 84 4.42 -5.16 7.65
N TYR A 85 5.46 -5.36 6.84
CA TYR A 85 5.32 -5.81 5.46
C TYR A 85 6.20 -7.00 5.18
N ALA A 86 5.68 -7.92 4.37
CA ALA A 86 6.45 -9.01 3.78
C ALA A 86 6.42 -8.83 2.26
N ILE A 87 7.59 -8.81 1.64
CA ILE A 87 7.72 -8.66 0.19
C ILE A 87 8.28 -9.96 -0.38
N ARG A 88 7.63 -10.51 -1.41
CA ARG A 88 8.00 -11.79 -2.01
C ARG A 88 7.95 -11.72 -3.52
N GLU A 89 8.84 -12.48 -4.16
CA GLU A 89 8.68 -12.78 -5.57
C GLU A 89 7.69 -13.94 -5.69
N ARG A 90 6.77 -13.83 -6.64
CA ARG A 90 5.74 -14.83 -6.88
C ARG A 90 5.77 -15.28 -8.33
N PRO A 91 6.78 -16.10 -8.72
CA PRO A 91 6.87 -16.60 -10.09
C PRO A 91 5.70 -17.53 -10.44
N ASP A 92 5.10 -18.15 -9.44
CA ASP A 92 3.92 -19.02 -9.59
C ASP A 92 2.67 -18.28 -10.12
N LEU A 93 2.65 -16.94 -10.03
CA LEU A 93 1.54 -16.11 -10.51
C LEU A 93 1.75 -15.61 -11.93
N GLU A 94 2.93 -15.81 -12.50
CA GLU A 94 3.23 -15.40 -13.86
C GLU A 94 2.82 -16.47 -14.85
N LYS A 95 2.27 -16.05 -15.98
CA LYS A 95 1.82 -16.94 -17.05
C LYS A 95 2.46 -16.58 -18.37
#